data_317595e00a833a220ebf24224103edcd
#
_entry.id   317595e00a833a220ebf24224103edcd
#
_cell.length_a   1.000
_cell.length_b   1.000
_cell.length_c   1.000
_cell.angle_alpha   90.00
_cell.angle_beta   90.00
_cell.angle_gamma   90.00
#
_symmetry.space_group_name_H-M   'P 1'
#
loop_
_entity.id
_entity.type
_entity.pdbx_description
1 polymer ?
#
loop_
_entity_poly.entity_id
_entity_poly.type
_entity_poly.pdbx_seq_one_letter_code
_entity_poly.pdbx_strand_id
1 'polypeptide(L)'
;MKKKIIAATMAAAMCVSLAACGGSTASSSAAESTASSTAESTASSTADAASTGDEEVDLRMAWWGSQDRHDRTIKAIELYESLHPNVKIEYEYYSFDDYFTKIKTLVASDQVWDIFQLGGNFPMYMDKIYPLDDYIASGVVDVSGIGDANLKTTQDTEGHQLGISNGLNSYGIAYDPDMFAEAGVAEPTDTWTWDDYANAANTIHEKAWRLRLLLHADL
;
A
#
# COMPACT_ATOMS: atom_id res chain seq x y z
N MET A 1 -43.70 0.11 -41.94
CA MET A 1 -43.28 -0.84 -42.98
C MET A 1 -41.90 -1.39 -42.57
N LYS A 2 -41.90 -2.62 -42.17
CA LYS A 2 -41.02 -3.71 -42.52
C LYS A 2 -39.51 -3.37 -42.57
N LYS A 3 -38.73 -3.83 -41.59
CA LYS A 3 -37.72 -4.85 -41.78
C LYS A 3 -37.31 -5.43 -40.42
N LYS A 4 -37.83 -6.59 -40.15
CA LYS A 4 -37.36 -7.55 -39.15
C LYS A 4 -36.28 -8.44 -39.78
N ILE A 5 -35.49 -9.10 -38.90
CA ILE A 5 -34.70 -10.32 -39.10
C ILE A 5 -33.31 -10.03 -39.71
N ILE A 6 -32.25 -10.24 -38.90
CA ILE A 6 -31.51 -11.48 -38.74
C ILE A 6 -30.74 -11.41 -37.42
N ALA A 7 -31.23 -12.15 -36.45
CA ALA A 7 -30.45 -12.62 -35.32
C ALA A 7 -30.49 -14.12 -35.41
N ALA A 8 -29.36 -14.75 -35.31
CA ALA A 8 -29.12 -16.09 -34.82
C ALA A 8 -28.00 -16.78 -35.62
N THR A 9 -27.25 -17.53 -34.85
CA THR A 9 -26.24 -18.51 -35.23
C THR A 9 -24.81 -17.99 -35.33
N MET A 10 -24.14 -18.05 -34.14
CA MET A 10 -22.79 -18.63 -33.98
C MET A 10 -22.55 -18.89 -32.50
N ALA A 11 -23.17 -19.94 -32.02
CA ALA A 11 -22.77 -20.64 -30.81
C ALA A 11 -22.39 -22.05 -31.26
N ALA A 12 -21.25 -22.52 -30.86
CA ALA A 12 -20.70 -23.85 -30.87
C ALA A 12 -19.42 -23.97 -31.70
N ALA A 13 -18.38 -24.14 -30.99
CA ALA A 13 -17.25 -25.02 -31.23
C ALA A 13 -15.96 -24.42 -30.66
N MET A 14 -15.55 -24.92 -29.48
CA MET A 14 -14.17 -25.22 -29.12
C MET A 14 -14.10 -25.74 -27.71
N CYS A 15 -14.58 -26.97 -27.54
CA CYS A 15 -14.06 -27.89 -26.55
C CYS A 15 -13.13 -28.85 -27.26
N VAL A 16 -12.09 -29.30 -26.53
CA VAL A 16 -11.17 -30.40 -26.82
C VAL A 16 -9.77 -29.96 -27.29
N SER A 17 -8.92 -30.11 -26.35
CA SER A 17 -7.58 -30.72 -26.30
C SER A 17 -6.75 -29.99 -25.24
N LEU A 18 -6.26 -30.61 -24.17
CA LEU A 18 -5.17 -31.51 -24.18
C LEU A 18 -4.97 -32.22 -22.86
N ALA A 19 -4.87 -33.46 -22.93
CA ALA A 19 -4.06 -34.27 -22.04
C ALA A 19 -2.68 -34.44 -22.71
N ALA A 20 -1.60 -34.34 -21.94
CA ALA A 20 -0.51 -35.29 -21.94
C ALA A 20 0.83 -34.67 -21.49
N CYS A 21 1.44 -35.40 -20.60
CA CYS A 21 2.88 -35.64 -20.38
C CYS A 21 3.72 -34.51 -19.83
N GLY A 22 4.48 -34.68 -18.79
CA GLY A 22 5.17 -35.84 -18.27
C GLY A 22 6.33 -35.32 -17.44
N GLY A 23 6.55 -35.96 -16.35
CA GLY A 23 7.46 -35.81 -15.28
C GLY A 23 8.93 -35.48 -15.60
N SER A 24 9.55 -34.93 -14.56
CA SER A 24 10.85 -35.43 -14.07
C SER A 24 11.24 -34.71 -12.77
N THR A 25 11.58 -35.51 -11.83
CA THR A 25 12.21 -35.37 -10.54
C THR A 25 13.62 -34.77 -10.61
N ALA A 26 13.94 -33.96 -9.58
CA ALA A 26 15.24 -33.90 -8.86
C ALA A 26 15.11 -32.78 -7.82
N SER A 27 15.04 -33.02 -6.55
CA SER A 27 15.96 -33.49 -5.53
C SER A 27 17.06 -32.50 -5.12
N SER A 28 17.01 -32.21 -3.81
CA SER A 28 18.07 -31.72 -2.91
C SER A 28 18.49 -30.26 -3.05
N SER A 29 18.74 -29.49 -1.97
CA SER A 29 19.24 -29.85 -0.64
C SER A 29 19.00 -28.71 0.36
N ALA A 30 18.88 -29.08 1.61
CA ALA A 30 18.80 -28.24 2.79
C ALA A 30 20.08 -27.41 3.02
N ALA A 31 19.91 -26.22 3.54
CA ALA A 31 20.91 -25.60 4.41
C ALA A 31 20.18 -24.86 5.54
N GLU A 32 20.29 -25.44 6.70
CA GLU A 32 20.01 -24.92 8.02
C GLU A 32 20.91 -23.70 8.31
N SER A 33 20.33 -22.62 8.82
CA SER A 33 21.10 -21.65 9.59
C SER A 33 20.21 -21.09 10.68
N THR A 34 20.44 -21.65 11.87
CA THR A 34 19.98 -21.16 13.16
C THR A 34 20.70 -19.86 13.51
N ALA A 35 19.94 -18.81 13.84
CA ALA A 35 20.39 -17.78 14.75
C ALA A 35 19.23 -17.27 15.59
N SER A 36 19.24 -17.72 16.84
CA SER A 36 18.46 -17.24 17.95
C SER A 36 18.85 -15.81 18.30
N SER A 37 17.89 -14.90 18.46
CA SER A 37 18.02 -13.79 19.40
C SER A 37 16.69 -13.51 20.06
N THR A 38 16.61 -13.90 21.31
CA THR A 38 15.61 -13.58 22.31
C THR A 38 15.66 -12.08 22.61
N ALA A 39 14.56 -11.40 22.40
CA ALA A 39 14.29 -10.13 23.05
C ALA A 39 12.87 -10.18 23.61
N GLU A 40 12.82 -10.47 24.89
CA GLU A 40 11.67 -10.41 25.75
C GLU A 40 11.27 -8.93 25.92
N SER A 41 10.09 -8.57 25.47
CA SER A 41 9.45 -7.31 25.83
C SER A 41 8.04 -7.65 26.30
N THR A 42 7.91 -7.81 27.60
CA THR A 42 6.65 -7.88 28.30
C THR A 42 6.00 -6.50 28.30
N ALA A 43 4.99 -6.31 27.45
CA ALA A 43 4.00 -5.28 27.63
C ALA A 43 2.64 -5.98 27.79
N SER A 44 2.25 -6.22 29.03
CA SER A 44 0.92 -6.64 29.39
C SER A 44 -0.01 -5.43 29.28
N SER A 45 -0.76 -5.35 28.19
CA SER A 45 -1.97 -4.56 28.13
C SER A 45 -3.15 -5.52 28.13
N THR A 46 -3.80 -5.63 29.27
CA THR A 46 -5.13 -6.21 29.37
C THR A 46 -6.10 -5.28 28.63
N ALA A 47 -6.32 -5.54 27.37
CA ALA A 47 -7.48 -5.05 26.67
C ALA A 47 -8.65 -5.94 27.08
N ASP A 48 -9.61 -5.33 27.74
CA ASP A 48 -10.91 -5.93 28.02
C ASP A 48 -11.55 -6.26 26.67
N ALA A 49 -11.61 -7.54 26.31
CA ALA A 49 -12.26 -7.99 25.12
C ALA A 49 -13.76 -7.76 25.29
N ALA A 50 -14.29 -6.73 24.64
CA ALA A 50 -15.73 -6.62 24.47
C ALA A 50 -16.21 -7.90 23.79
N SER A 51 -17.02 -8.69 24.51
CA SER A 51 -17.69 -9.88 24.01
C SER A 51 -18.59 -9.48 22.85
N THR A 52 -18.07 -9.57 21.65
CA THR A 52 -18.88 -9.61 20.44
C THR A 52 -19.45 -11.02 20.33
N GLY A 53 -20.76 -11.11 20.14
CA GLY A 53 -21.52 -12.36 20.19
C GLY A 53 -20.98 -13.46 19.26
N ASP A 54 -21.50 -14.69 19.44
CA ASP A 54 -21.15 -15.90 18.70
C ASP A 54 -21.48 -15.86 17.18
N GLU A 55 -21.67 -14.69 16.59
CA GLU A 55 -21.96 -14.49 15.17
C GLU A 55 -20.67 -14.58 14.37
N GLU A 56 -20.68 -15.48 13.37
CA GLU A 56 -19.60 -15.64 12.43
C GLU A 56 -19.55 -14.44 11.47
N VAL A 57 -18.38 -13.82 11.32
CA VAL A 57 -18.17 -12.62 10.51
C VAL A 57 -17.14 -12.93 9.44
N ASP A 58 -17.55 -12.90 8.18
CA ASP A 58 -16.67 -13.02 7.02
C ASP A 58 -16.40 -11.66 6.42
N LEU A 59 -15.12 -11.26 6.34
CA LEU A 59 -14.67 -9.98 5.77
C LEU A 59 -13.75 -10.24 4.59
N ARG A 60 -13.80 -9.34 3.62
CA ARG A 60 -12.87 -9.30 2.49
C ARG A 60 -11.94 -8.10 2.63
N MET A 61 -10.64 -8.34 2.55
CA MET A 61 -9.63 -7.29 2.68
C MET A 61 -8.69 -7.25 1.47
N ALA A 62 -8.32 -6.06 1.03
CA ALA A 62 -7.30 -5.93 0.00
C ALA A 62 -6.34 -4.77 0.20
N TRP A 63 -5.09 -4.95 -0.27
CA TRP A 63 -4.05 -3.93 -0.22
C TRP A 63 -3.02 -4.10 -1.34
N TRP A 64 -2.17 -3.09 -1.52
CA TRP A 64 -0.99 -3.16 -2.40
C TRP A 64 0.30 -3.01 -1.62
N GLY A 65 1.40 -3.50 -2.18
CA GLY A 65 2.71 -3.29 -1.59
C GLY A 65 3.80 -4.18 -2.12
N SER A 66 4.92 -4.17 -1.40
CA SER A 66 6.02 -5.12 -1.59
C SER A 66 5.73 -6.43 -0.86
N GLN A 67 6.50 -7.48 -1.17
CA GLN A 67 6.38 -8.78 -0.50
C GLN A 67 6.50 -8.66 1.02
N ASP A 68 7.43 -7.85 1.53
CA ASP A 68 7.58 -7.61 2.97
C ASP A 68 6.31 -7.04 3.62
N ARG A 69 5.62 -6.13 2.91
CA ARG A 69 4.31 -5.63 3.37
C ARG A 69 3.25 -6.72 3.37
N HIS A 70 3.20 -7.54 2.32
CA HIS A 70 2.25 -8.65 2.26
C HIS A 70 2.45 -9.60 3.43
N ASP A 71 3.67 -10.03 3.68
CA ASP A 71 4.01 -10.96 4.77
C ASP A 71 3.65 -10.39 6.15
N ARG A 72 3.87 -9.11 6.39
CA ARG A 72 3.52 -8.44 7.65
C ARG A 72 2.01 -8.30 7.83
N THR A 73 1.30 -7.95 6.78
CA THR A 73 -0.16 -7.81 6.82
C THR A 73 -0.83 -9.16 7.05
N ILE A 74 -0.37 -10.21 6.37
CA ILE A 74 -0.87 -11.58 6.58
C ILE A 74 -0.69 -12.02 8.03
N LYS A 75 0.50 -11.81 8.62
CA LYS A 75 0.74 -12.12 10.03
C LYS A 75 -0.18 -11.34 10.98
N ALA A 76 -0.50 -10.09 10.65
CA ALA A 76 -1.43 -9.30 11.44
C ALA A 76 -2.86 -9.86 11.36
N ILE A 77 -3.29 -10.30 10.18
CA ILE A 77 -4.59 -10.97 9.97
C ILE A 77 -4.64 -12.28 10.76
N GLU A 78 -3.64 -13.13 10.63
CA GLU A 78 -3.55 -14.41 11.35
C GLU A 78 -3.60 -14.21 12.88
N LEU A 79 -2.90 -13.19 13.38
CA LEU A 79 -2.96 -12.84 14.81
C LEU A 79 -4.36 -12.36 15.21
N TYR A 80 -4.99 -11.51 14.39
CA TYR A 80 -6.34 -11.02 14.66
C TYR A 80 -7.35 -12.16 14.69
N GLU A 81 -7.36 -13.05 13.69
CA GLU A 81 -8.23 -14.24 13.65
C GLU A 81 -7.98 -15.18 14.84
N SER A 82 -6.73 -15.30 15.31
CA SER A 82 -6.43 -16.11 16.50
C SER A 82 -7.01 -15.55 17.79
N LEU A 83 -7.14 -14.23 17.88
CA LEU A 83 -7.74 -13.52 19.01
C LEU A 83 -9.27 -13.40 18.88
N HIS A 84 -9.80 -13.47 17.67
CA HIS A 84 -11.21 -13.34 17.31
C HIS A 84 -11.65 -14.52 16.45
N PRO A 85 -11.84 -15.72 17.03
CA PRO A 85 -12.08 -16.95 16.26
C PRO A 85 -13.40 -16.98 15.49
N ASN A 86 -14.31 -16.05 15.78
CA ASN A 86 -15.56 -15.84 15.05
C ASN A 86 -15.39 -14.94 13.81
N VAL A 87 -14.21 -14.37 13.58
CA VAL A 87 -13.93 -13.53 12.41
C VAL A 87 -13.04 -14.26 11.43
N LYS A 88 -13.43 -14.22 10.17
CA LYS A 88 -12.65 -14.74 9.05
C LYS A 88 -12.35 -13.60 8.07
N ILE A 89 -11.09 -13.48 7.64
CA ILE A 89 -10.66 -12.43 6.72
C ILE A 89 -10.10 -13.07 5.46
N GLU A 90 -10.89 -13.07 4.38
CA GLU A 90 -10.39 -13.38 3.04
C GLU A 90 -9.62 -12.19 2.48
N TYR A 91 -8.42 -12.40 1.99
CA TYR A 91 -7.59 -11.30 1.55
C TYR A 91 -7.01 -11.48 0.15
N GLU A 92 -6.82 -10.35 -0.52
CA GLU A 92 -6.13 -10.24 -1.81
C GLU A 92 -5.06 -9.15 -1.73
N TYR A 93 -3.93 -9.35 -2.39
CA TYR A 93 -2.90 -8.32 -2.48
C TYR A 93 -2.32 -8.24 -3.89
N TYR A 94 -1.87 -7.05 -4.24
CA TYR A 94 -1.52 -6.72 -5.62
C TYR A 94 -0.27 -5.82 -5.71
N SER A 95 0.27 -5.69 -6.92
CA SER A 95 1.11 -4.54 -7.28
C SER A 95 0.27 -3.26 -7.21
N PHE A 96 0.91 -2.09 -7.18
CA PHE A 96 0.21 -0.80 -7.14
C PHE A 96 -0.76 -0.63 -8.31
N ASP A 97 -0.29 -0.86 -9.54
CA ASP A 97 -1.09 -0.63 -10.75
C ASP A 97 -2.25 -1.62 -10.89
N ASP A 98 -2.01 -2.89 -10.59
CA ASP A 98 -3.04 -3.94 -10.63
C ASP A 98 -4.13 -3.68 -9.59
N TYR A 99 -3.74 -3.24 -8.39
CA TYR A 99 -4.68 -2.90 -7.32
C TYR A 99 -5.66 -1.80 -7.76
N PHE A 100 -5.14 -0.69 -8.30
CA PHE A 100 -5.98 0.42 -8.73
C PHE A 100 -6.77 0.13 -10.01
N THR A 101 -6.34 -0.80 -10.82
CA THR A 101 -7.14 -1.35 -11.93
C THR A 101 -8.30 -2.19 -11.40
N LYS A 102 -8.03 -3.05 -10.42
CA LYS A 102 -9.05 -3.92 -9.81
C LYS A 102 -10.11 -3.12 -9.05
N ILE A 103 -9.70 -2.19 -8.16
CA ILE A 103 -10.65 -1.42 -7.34
C ILE A 103 -11.60 -0.58 -8.20
N LYS A 104 -11.13 0.02 -9.30
CA LYS A 104 -12.00 0.75 -10.24
C LYS A 104 -13.13 -0.13 -10.79
N THR A 105 -12.82 -1.37 -11.12
CA THR A 105 -13.80 -2.32 -11.61
C THR A 105 -14.81 -2.71 -10.52
N LEU A 106 -14.32 -2.93 -9.30
CA LEU A 106 -15.15 -3.31 -8.16
C LEU A 106 -16.06 -2.16 -7.72
N VAL A 107 -15.57 -0.93 -7.72
CA VAL A 107 -16.37 0.27 -7.45
C VAL A 107 -17.49 0.43 -8.48
N ALA A 108 -17.18 0.22 -9.75
CA ALA A 108 -18.17 0.32 -10.82
C ALA A 108 -19.27 -0.75 -10.75
N SER A 109 -19.01 -1.87 -10.11
CA SER A 109 -19.96 -2.97 -9.90
C SER A 109 -20.57 -3.03 -8.50
N ASP A 110 -20.22 -2.08 -7.64
CA ASP A 110 -20.62 -2.02 -6.21
C ASP A 110 -20.20 -3.30 -5.43
N GLN A 111 -19.02 -3.81 -5.73
CA GLN A 111 -18.45 -5.04 -5.18
C GLN A 111 -17.10 -4.80 -4.46
N VAL A 112 -16.91 -3.61 -3.91
CA VAL A 112 -15.68 -3.27 -3.19
C VAL A 112 -15.49 -4.20 -1.99
N TRP A 113 -14.23 -4.43 -1.60
CA TRP A 113 -13.89 -5.15 -0.38
C TRP A 113 -14.40 -4.43 0.87
N ASP A 114 -14.61 -5.14 1.94
CA ASP A 114 -15.07 -4.58 3.21
C ASP A 114 -13.97 -3.71 3.86
N ILE A 115 -12.71 -4.14 3.70
CA ILE A 115 -11.52 -3.41 4.15
C ILE A 115 -10.58 -3.23 2.97
N PHE A 116 -10.23 -1.98 2.66
CA PHE A 116 -9.36 -1.71 1.53
C PHE A 116 -8.43 -0.52 1.77
N GLN A 117 -7.25 -0.58 1.18
CA GLN A 117 -6.23 0.44 1.31
C GLN A 117 -6.41 1.54 0.25
N LEU A 118 -6.25 2.79 0.66
CA LEU A 118 -6.17 3.94 -0.23
C LEU A 118 -4.91 4.76 0.04
N GLY A 119 -4.55 5.64 -0.89
CA GLY A 119 -3.42 6.56 -0.79
C GLY A 119 -3.85 7.96 -1.22
N GLY A 120 -3.04 8.65 -2.00
CA GLY A 120 -3.35 10.00 -2.50
C GLY A 120 -4.61 10.09 -3.37
N ASN A 121 -5.16 8.95 -3.78
CA ASN A 121 -6.42 8.84 -4.50
C ASN A 121 -7.65 8.69 -3.58
N PHE A 122 -7.48 8.76 -2.27
CA PHE A 122 -8.55 8.68 -1.28
C PHE A 122 -9.77 9.57 -1.63
N PRO A 123 -9.61 10.83 -2.08
CA PRO A 123 -10.77 11.68 -2.42
C PRO A 123 -11.68 11.12 -3.51
N MET A 124 -11.20 10.21 -4.33
CA MET A 124 -11.99 9.61 -5.42
C MET A 124 -12.97 8.53 -4.95
N TYR A 125 -12.85 8.10 -3.69
CA TYR A 125 -13.58 6.95 -3.14
C TYR A 125 -14.35 7.28 -1.86
N MET A 126 -14.40 8.54 -1.44
CA MET A 126 -15.04 8.96 -0.18
C MET A 126 -16.51 8.55 -0.09
N ASP A 127 -17.22 8.56 -1.21
CA ASP A 127 -18.63 8.16 -1.31
C ASP A 127 -18.87 6.63 -1.17
N LYS A 128 -17.79 5.86 -1.08
CA LYS A 128 -17.82 4.39 -0.92
C LYS A 128 -17.34 3.93 0.45
N ILE A 129 -17.03 4.86 1.33
CA ILE A 129 -16.45 4.58 2.64
C ILE A 129 -17.46 4.95 3.72
N TYR A 130 -17.62 4.06 4.69
CA TYR A 130 -18.51 4.32 5.83
C TYR A 130 -17.81 5.22 6.86
N PRO A 131 -18.46 6.24 7.41
CA PRO A 131 -17.91 7.08 8.46
C PRO A 131 -17.64 6.31 9.75
N LEU A 132 -16.51 6.61 10.38
CA LEU A 132 -16.05 5.95 11.61
C LEU A 132 -16.36 6.76 12.88
N ASP A 133 -16.98 7.92 12.76
CA ASP A 133 -17.17 8.87 13.86
C ASP A 133 -17.87 8.26 15.08
N ASP A 134 -18.95 7.51 14.88
CA ASP A 134 -19.69 6.87 15.96
C ASP A 134 -18.85 5.79 16.67
N TYR A 135 -18.02 5.06 15.93
CA TYR A 135 -17.13 4.04 16.48
C TYR A 135 -15.98 4.64 17.26
N ILE A 136 -15.48 5.80 16.81
CA ILE A 136 -14.46 6.57 17.54
C ILE A 136 -15.07 7.17 18.81
N ALA A 137 -16.25 7.77 18.71
CA ALA A 137 -16.93 8.36 19.86
C ALA A 137 -17.30 7.34 20.94
N SER A 138 -17.63 6.11 20.55
CA SER A 138 -17.92 5.00 21.47
C SER A 138 -16.65 4.31 22.02
N GLY A 139 -15.45 4.65 21.51
CA GLY A 139 -14.19 4.04 21.92
C GLY A 139 -13.92 2.66 21.31
N VAL A 140 -14.76 2.20 20.36
CA VAL A 140 -14.53 0.95 19.60
C VAL A 140 -13.32 1.11 18.69
N VAL A 141 -13.14 2.29 18.08
CA VAL A 141 -11.95 2.66 17.31
C VAL A 141 -11.12 3.64 18.13
N ASP A 142 -9.99 3.19 18.64
CA ASP A 142 -9.04 4.02 19.37
C ASP A 142 -8.10 4.75 18.42
N VAL A 143 -8.21 6.06 18.37
CA VAL A 143 -7.34 6.95 17.57
C VAL A 143 -6.40 7.78 18.44
N SER A 144 -6.33 7.54 19.75
CA SER A 144 -5.56 8.35 20.70
C SER A 144 -4.05 8.39 20.40
N GLY A 145 -3.52 7.34 19.76
CA GLY A 145 -2.13 7.27 19.31
C GLY A 145 -1.84 7.97 17.98
N ILE A 146 -2.85 8.55 17.32
CA ILE A 146 -2.73 9.16 16.00
C ILE A 146 -2.83 10.68 16.14
N GLY A 147 -1.81 11.41 15.69
CA GLY A 147 -1.85 12.87 15.74
C GLY A 147 -2.93 13.47 14.84
N ASP A 148 -3.54 14.59 15.27
CA ASP A 148 -4.63 15.27 14.56
C ASP A 148 -4.32 15.57 13.09
N ALA A 149 -3.08 15.93 12.78
CA ALA A 149 -2.66 16.20 11.40
C ALA A 149 -2.80 14.95 10.50
N ASN A 150 -2.56 13.77 11.06
CA ASN A 150 -2.68 12.50 10.34
C ASN A 150 -4.14 12.09 10.19
N LEU A 151 -4.96 12.26 11.22
CA LEU A 151 -6.39 12.02 11.16
C LEU A 151 -7.06 12.86 10.08
N LYS A 152 -6.70 14.14 9.99
CA LYS A 152 -7.22 15.05 8.95
C LYS A 152 -6.95 14.60 7.52
N THR A 153 -5.91 13.81 7.28
CA THR A 153 -5.62 13.29 5.92
C THR A 153 -6.64 12.28 5.41
N THR A 154 -7.44 11.72 6.29
CA THR A 154 -8.45 10.70 6.00
C THR A 154 -9.88 11.15 6.36
N GLN A 155 -10.08 12.45 6.48
CA GLN A 155 -11.40 13.07 6.63
C GLN A 155 -11.96 13.52 5.28
N ASP A 156 -13.29 13.58 5.21
CA ASP A 156 -13.97 14.24 4.11
C ASP A 156 -14.00 15.77 4.28
N THR A 157 -14.67 16.47 3.37
CA THR A 157 -14.81 17.93 3.41
C THR A 157 -15.71 18.45 4.52
N GLU A 158 -16.51 17.59 5.13
CA GLU A 158 -17.42 17.91 6.25
C GLU A 158 -16.76 17.58 7.60
N GLY A 159 -15.61 16.89 7.57
CA GLY A 159 -14.82 16.52 8.76
C GLY A 159 -15.11 15.15 9.30
N HIS A 160 -15.89 14.31 8.61
CA HIS A 160 -16.12 12.92 9.00
C HIS A 160 -14.87 12.08 8.82
N GLN A 161 -14.56 11.25 9.78
CA GLN A 161 -13.43 10.33 9.72
C GLN A 161 -13.79 9.11 8.87
N LEU A 162 -13.23 9.00 7.68
CA LEU A 162 -13.52 7.92 6.73
C LEU A 162 -12.49 6.79 6.72
N GLY A 163 -11.34 6.99 7.35
CA GLY A 163 -10.31 5.97 7.38
C GLY A 163 -9.28 6.21 8.46
N ILE A 164 -8.47 5.21 8.72
CA ILE A 164 -7.35 5.27 9.66
C ILE A 164 -6.05 5.19 8.88
N SER A 165 -5.16 6.16 9.07
CA SER A 165 -3.86 6.16 8.41
C SER A 165 -2.97 5.05 8.99
N ASN A 166 -2.52 4.14 8.14
CA ASN A 166 -1.57 3.09 8.50
C ASN A 166 -0.10 3.50 8.25
N GLY A 167 0.13 4.73 7.82
CA GLY A 167 1.45 5.30 7.57
C GLY A 167 1.39 6.60 6.80
N LEU A 168 2.49 7.33 6.83
CA LEU A 168 2.65 8.59 6.12
C LEU A 168 3.79 8.46 5.12
N ASN A 169 3.59 9.05 3.95
CA ASN A 169 4.65 9.27 2.98
C ASN A 169 4.95 10.77 2.93
N SER A 170 6.23 11.10 2.91
CA SER A 170 6.70 12.46 2.72
C SER A 170 7.59 12.53 1.49
N TYR A 171 7.47 13.60 0.73
CA TYR A 171 8.42 13.92 -0.30
C TYR A 171 9.58 14.67 0.33
N GLY A 172 10.80 14.22 0.07
CA GLY A 172 12.00 14.86 0.51
C GLY A 172 13.05 14.85 -0.62
N ILE A 173 13.94 15.82 -0.58
CA ILE A 173 15.08 15.87 -1.48
C ILE A 173 16.29 15.40 -0.69
N ALA A 174 16.87 14.28 -1.09
CA ALA A 174 18.16 13.86 -0.60
C ALA A 174 19.26 14.60 -1.36
N TYR A 175 20.27 15.09 -0.66
CA TYR A 175 21.43 15.72 -1.26
C TYR A 175 22.72 15.09 -0.74
N ASP A 176 23.77 15.22 -1.52
CA ASP A 176 25.12 14.82 -1.15
C ASP A 176 25.91 16.04 -0.68
N PRO A 177 26.29 16.14 0.60
CA PRO A 177 27.00 17.31 1.14
C PRO A 177 28.35 17.54 0.47
N ASP A 178 29.06 16.44 0.09
CA ASP A 178 30.36 16.54 -0.56
C ASP A 178 30.22 17.17 -1.96
N MET A 179 29.20 16.80 -2.72
CA MET A 179 28.91 17.41 -4.00
C MET A 179 28.58 18.92 -3.88
N PHE A 180 27.86 19.30 -2.83
CA PHE A 180 27.57 20.73 -2.54
C PHE A 180 28.85 21.48 -2.23
N ALA A 181 29.71 20.94 -1.36
CA ALA A 181 30.98 21.53 -0.98
C ALA A 181 31.93 21.68 -2.20
N GLU A 182 32.09 20.65 -3.02
CA GLU A 182 32.89 20.66 -4.24
C GLU A 182 32.36 21.69 -5.27
N ALA A 183 31.04 21.82 -5.35
CA ALA A 183 30.41 22.82 -6.18
C ALA A 183 30.46 24.23 -5.60
N GLY A 184 30.85 24.41 -4.33
CA GLY A 184 30.81 25.70 -3.62
C GLY A 184 29.39 26.24 -3.48
N VAL A 185 28.42 25.33 -3.36
CA VAL A 185 27.01 25.63 -3.12
C VAL A 185 26.75 25.46 -1.62
N ALA A 186 26.01 26.39 -1.02
CA ALA A 186 25.62 26.28 0.38
C ALA A 186 24.61 25.13 0.55
N GLU A 187 24.69 24.41 1.67
CA GLU A 187 23.74 23.37 2.01
C GLU A 187 22.31 23.90 2.16
N PRO A 188 21.28 23.05 1.90
CA PRO A 188 19.89 23.43 2.10
C PRO A 188 19.60 23.89 3.53
N THR A 189 18.73 24.87 3.67
CA THR A 189 18.21 25.38 4.94
C THR A 189 16.69 25.25 4.98
N ASP A 190 16.09 25.48 6.15
CA ASP A 190 14.63 25.44 6.34
C ASP A 190 13.87 26.51 5.49
N THR A 191 14.60 27.48 4.95
CA THR A 191 14.05 28.56 4.11
C THR A 191 14.30 28.36 2.62
N TRP A 192 14.82 27.20 2.22
CA TRP A 192 15.10 26.92 0.80
C TRP A 192 13.83 27.00 -0.04
N THR A 193 13.96 27.70 -1.17
CA THR A 193 12.92 27.84 -2.18
C THR A 193 13.16 26.89 -3.36
N TRP A 194 12.18 26.76 -4.23
CA TRP A 194 12.36 26.04 -5.50
C TRP A 194 13.39 26.69 -6.42
N ASP A 195 13.56 28.01 -6.34
CA ASP A 195 14.60 28.74 -7.08
C ASP A 195 16.00 28.41 -6.54
N ASP A 196 16.15 28.32 -5.22
CA ASP A 196 17.42 27.89 -4.59
C ASP A 196 17.78 26.46 -5.01
N TYR A 197 16.78 25.56 -5.01
CA TYR A 197 16.95 24.19 -5.50
C TYR A 197 17.42 24.16 -6.97
N ALA A 198 16.74 24.89 -7.84
CA ALA A 198 17.08 24.93 -9.26
C ALA A 198 18.48 25.51 -9.51
N ASN A 199 18.85 26.57 -8.79
CA ASN A 199 20.17 27.20 -8.87
C ASN A 199 21.28 26.27 -8.37
N ALA A 200 21.05 25.58 -7.26
CA ALA A 200 21.98 24.60 -6.72
C ALA A 200 22.19 23.42 -7.70
N ALA A 201 21.10 22.86 -8.21
CA ALA A 201 21.14 21.76 -9.17
C ALA A 201 21.90 22.13 -10.45
N ASN A 202 21.64 23.31 -11.02
CA ASN A 202 22.34 23.82 -12.20
C ASN A 202 23.83 24.05 -11.93
N THR A 203 24.19 24.65 -10.80
CA THR A 203 25.60 24.91 -10.44
C THR A 203 26.38 23.60 -10.26
N ILE A 204 25.79 22.64 -9.56
CA ILE A 204 26.41 21.31 -9.36
C ILE A 204 26.57 20.61 -10.70
N HIS A 205 25.55 20.63 -11.55
CA HIS A 205 25.59 20.02 -12.88
C HIS A 205 26.70 20.62 -13.75
N GLU A 206 26.80 21.95 -13.84
CA GLU A 206 27.82 22.63 -14.61
C GLU A 206 29.24 22.29 -14.14
N LYS A 207 29.47 22.24 -12.84
CA LYS A 207 30.78 21.89 -12.27
C LYS A 207 31.13 20.42 -12.49
N ALA A 208 30.21 19.52 -12.25
CA ALA A 208 30.41 18.10 -12.51
C ALA A 208 30.70 17.80 -13.99
N TRP A 209 30.04 18.53 -14.89
CA TRP A 209 30.30 18.44 -16.33
C TRP A 209 31.70 18.97 -16.72
N ARG A 210 32.11 20.10 -16.15
CA ARG A 210 33.45 20.66 -16.40
C ARG A 210 34.57 19.74 -15.90
N LEU A 211 34.38 19.11 -14.74
CA LEU A 211 35.34 18.15 -14.19
C LEU A 211 35.49 16.92 -15.10
N ARG A 212 34.40 16.40 -15.65
CA ARG A 212 34.44 15.30 -16.61
C ARG A 212 35.12 15.66 -17.92
N LEU A 213 34.95 16.88 -18.43
CA LEU A 213 35.64 17.35 -19.62
C LEU A 213 37.15 17.50 -19.40
N LEU A 214 37.57 17.97 -18.23
CA LEU A 214 38.99 18.10 -17.88
C LEU A 214 39.67 16.73 -17.75
N LEU A 215 38.99 15.74 -17.14
CA LEU A 215 39.51 14.38 -17.01
C LEU A 215 39.60 13.61 -18.35
N HIS A 216 38.89 14.04 -19.38
CA HIS A 216 38.93 13.44 -20.74
C HIS A 216 39.78 14.21 -21.71
N ALA A 217 40.30 15.38 -21.33
CA ALA A 217 41.19 16.17 -22.20
C ALA A 217 42.67 15.76 -22.07
N ASP A 218 43.00 14.91 -21.08
CA ASP A 218 44.37 14.43 -20.83
C ASP A 218 44.60 12.99 -21.37
N LEU A 219 43.66 12.45 -22.17
CA LEU A 219 43.80 11.17 -22.90
C LEU A 219 43.87 11.41 -24.42
#